data_740d20aeae3bbbaeadc85dd72555f282
#
_entry.id   740d20aeae3bbbaeadc85dd72555f282
#
_cell.length_a   1.000
_cell.length_b   1.000
_cell.length_c   1.000
_cell.angle_alpha   90.00
_cell.angle_beta   90.00
_cell.angle_gamma   90.00
#
_symmetry.space_group_name_H-M   'P 1'
#
loop_
_entity.id
_entity.type
_entity.pdbx_description
1 polymer ?
#
loop_
_entity_poly.entity_id
_entity_poly.type
_entity_poly.pdbx_seq_one_letter_code
_entity_poly.pdbx_strand_id
1 'polypeptide(L)'
;LTNAFKTNSMFILEKKHSLNTFKKIVKHKKYISKKTNINKFVNVPFGKVLIFNPALLHGNVCNKTNSTRVSLNIRFKSLFSPESKKNPDRQFGIYYKKFLISENTEFATEVLNTRILS
;
A
#
# COMPACT_ATOMS: atom_id res chain seq x y z
N LEU A 1 -11.25 -16.55 1.49
CA LEU A 1 -9.81 -16.37 1.29
C LEU A 1 -9.20 -17.64 0.74
N THR A 2 -8.24 -17.54 -0.17
CA THR A 2 -7.65 -18.65 -0.90
C THR A 2 -6.12 -18.54 -0.91
N ASN A 3 -5.43 -19.62 -1.23
CA ASN A 3 -3.99 -19.57 -1.49
C ASN A 3 -3.70 -18.61 -2.65
N ALA A 4 -2.70 -17.75 -2.49
CA ALA A 4 -2.22 -16.88 -3.53
C ALA A 4 -0.80 -17.29 -3.95
N PHE A 5 -0.63 -17.71 -5.19
CA PHE A 5 0.63 -18.19 -5.76
C PHE A 5 0.71 -17.96 -7.26
N LYS A 6 1.90 -17.96 -7.82
CA LYS A 6 2.11 -17.74 -9.27
C LYS A 6 1.28 -16.55 -9.79
N THR A 7 0.67 -16.69 -10.95
CA THR A 7 -0.09 -15.62 -11.62
C THR A 7 -1.44 -15.29 -10.96
N ASN A 8 -1.96 -16.08 -10.03
CA ASN A 8 -3.13 -15.68 -9.25
C ASN A 8 -2.76 -14.79 -8.04
N SER A 9 -1.46 -14.60 -7.76
CA SER A 9 -0.97 -13.70 -6.74
C SER A 9 -0.54 -12.36 -7.31
N MET A 10 -0.13 -11.46 -6.42
CA MET A 10 0.46 -10.19 -6.80
C MET A 10 1.98 -10.29 -6.85
N PHE A 11 2.60 -9.40 -7.60
CA PHE A 11 4.03 -9.14 -7.51
C PHE A 11 4.31 -7.89 -6.68
N ILE A 12 5.47 -7.86 -6.03
CA ILE A 12 5.99 -6.69 -5.34
C ILE A 12 7.46 -6.56 -5.75
N LEU A 13 7.83 -5.41 -6.30
CA LEU A 13 9.20 -5.14 -6.66
C LEU A 13 9.99 -4.63 -5.46
N GLU A 14 11.25 -5.04 -5.38
CA GLU A 14 12.18 -4.54 -4.37
C GLU A 14 12.33 -3.01 -4.45
N LYS A 15 12.73 -2.38 -3.34
CA LYS A 15 12.87 -0.93 -3.21
C LYS A 15 13.70 -0.31 -4.35
N LYS A 16 14.85 -0.90 -4.68
CA LYS A 16 15.74 -0.41 -5.74
C LYS A 16 15.04 -0.37 -7.11
N HIS A 17 14.35 -1.46 -7.46
CA HIS A 17 13.61 -1.55 -8.72
C HIS A 17 12.40 -0.62 -8.76
N SER A 18 11.67 -0.52 -7.67
CA SER A 18 10.55 0.41 -7.52
C SER A 18 10.99 1.86 -7.73
N LEU A 19 12.05 2.30 -7.04
CA LEU A 19 12.59 3.65 -7.18
C LEU A 19 13.06 3.96 -8.60
N ASN A 20 13.77 3.03 -9.24
CA ASN A 20 14.23 3.23 -10.61
C ASN A 20 13.07 3.35 -11.60
N THR A 21 12.02 2.57 -11.39
CA THR A 21 10.81 2.63 -12.23
C THR A 21 10.07 3.95 -12.02
N PHE A 22 9.89 4.40 -10.78
CA PHE A 22 9.27 5.68 -10.48
C PHE A 22 10.06 6.86 -11.08
N LYS A 23 11.40 6.86 -10.98
CA LYS A 23 12.24 7.89 -11.62
C LYS A 23 12.01 7.94 -13.13
N LYS A 24 11.89 6.80 -13.80
CA LYS A 24 11.58 6.73 -15.24
C LYS A 24 10.18 7.26 -15.55
N ILE A 25 9.17 6.89 -14.77
CA ILE A 25 7.80 7.38 -14.95
C ILE A 25 7.75 8.90 -14.82
N VAL A 26 8.38 9.46 -13.78
CA VAL A 26 8.42 10.91 -13.56
C VAL A 26 9.13 11.63 -14.69
N LYS A 27 10.29 11.09 -15.14
CA LYS A 27 11.07 11.70 -16.23
C LYS A 27 10.35 11.71 -17.57
N HIS A 28 9.64 10.64 -17.89
CA HIS A 28 9.02 10.49 -19.23
C HIS A 28 7.53 10.80 -19.24
N LYS A 29 6.91 11.14 -18.11
CA LYS A 29 5.46 11.40 -17.96
C LYS A 29 4.57 10.31 -18.58
N LYS A 30 5.11 9.12 -18.82
CA LYS A 30 4.40 7.98 -19.40
C LYS A 30 4.60 6.76 -18.51
N TYR A 31 3.52 6.03 -18.28
CA TYR A 31 3.59 4.73 -17.66
C TYR A 31 4.27 3.76 -18.65
N ILE A 32 5.48 3.35 -18.31
CA ILE A 32 6.22 2.39 -19.16
C ILE A 32 5.72 1.00 -18.76
N SER A 33 4.70 0.51 -19.44
CA SER A 33 4.20 -0.87 -19.28
C SER A 33 5.15 -1.93 -19.84
N LYS A 34 6.26 -1.52 -20.47
CA LYS A 34 7.19 -2.43 -21.13
C LYS A 34 8.11 -3.11 -20.12
N LYS A 35 7.88 -4.42 -19.97
CA LYS A 35 8.83 -5.44 -19.48
C LYS A 35 9.62 -5.09 -18.20
N THR A 36 8.92 -4.91 -17.11
CA THR A 36 9.47 -5.35 -15.84
C THR A 36 9.40 -6.88 -15.91
N ASN A 37 10.55 -7.56 -15.91
CA ASN A 37 10.57 -9.02 -15.76
C ASN A 37 9.97 -9.36 -14.40
N ILE A 38 8.65 -9.55 -14.38
CA ILE A 38 7.88 -9.91 -13.18
C ILE A 38 8.00 -11.42 -13.05
N ASN A 39 9.14 -11.86 -12.51
CA ASN A 39 9.43 -13.28 -12.35
C ASN A 39 9.12 -13.79 -10.94
N LYS A 40 8.79 -12.89 -10.01
CA LYS A 40 8.52 -13.25 -8.61
C LYS A 40 7.14 -12.78 -8.19
N PHE A 41 6.25 -13.72 -8.02
CA PHE A 41 4.97 -13.52 -7.34
C PHE A 41 5.11 -13.84 -5.86
N VAL A 42 4.41 -13.09 -5.03
CA VAL A 42 4.40 -13.36 -3.59
C VAL A 42 3.57 -14.63 -3.35
N ASN A 43 4.12 -15.55 -2.57
CA ASN A 43 3.39 -16.73 -2.14
C ASN A 43 2.74 -16.46 -0.77
N VAL A 44 1.42 -16.43 -0.74
CA VAL A 44 0.64 -16.18 0.48
C VAL A 44 -0.32 -17.36 0.67
N PRO A 45 0.03 -18.35 1.48
CA PRO A 45 -0.84 -19.47 1.81
C PRO A 45 -2.12 -19.00 2.52
N PHE A 46 -3.15 -19.80 2.46
CA PHE A 46 -4.37 -19.59 3.23
C PHE A 46 -4.06 -19.36 4.73
N GLY A 47 -4.74 -18.41 5.34
CA GLY A 47 -4.53 -18.03 6.74
C GLY A 47 -3.31 -17.16 7.02
N LYS A 48 -2.53 -16.79 5.98
CA LYS A 48 -1.42 -15.85 6.11
C LYS A 48 -1.80 -14.45 5.64
N VAL A 49 -1.12 -13.46 6.21
CA VAL A 49 -1.28 -12.03 5.87
C VAL A 49 0.01 -11.53 5.24
N LEU A 50 -0.12 -10.77 4.17
CA LEU A 50 0.98 -10.06 3.53
C LEU A 50 0.94 -8.59 3.95
N ILE A 51 1.99 -8.12 4.62
CA ILE A 51 2.14 -6.72 4.97
C ILE A 51 3.31 -6.15 4.16
N PHE A 52 3.10 -5.06 3.46
CA PHE A 52 4.14 -4.43 2.66
C PHE A 52 3.92 -2.92 2.55
N ASN A 53 4.99 -2.19 2.26
CA ASN A 53 4.92 -0.75 2.06
C ASN A 53 4.25 -0.42 0.70
N PRO A 54 3.16 0.35 0.67
CA PRO A 54 2.45 0.68 -0.57
C PRO A 54 3.26 1.51 -1.57
N ALA A 55 4.38 2.11 -1.15
CA ALA A 55 5.31 2.79 -2.05
C ALA A 55 6.15 1.83 -2.91
N LEU A 56 6.16 0.53 -2.61
CA LEU A 56 6.76 -0.45 -3.49
C LEU A 56 5.87 -0.66 -4.72
N LEU A 57 6.49 -0.73 -5.89
CA LEU A 57 5.77 -1.03 -7.11
C LEU A 57 5.21 -2.44 -7.03
N HIS A 58 3.90 -2.55 -7.11
CA HIS A 58 3.18 -3.80 -6.97
C HIS A 58 2.01 -3.86 -7.95
N GLY A 59 1.52 -5.03 -8.20
CA GLY A 59 0.37 -5.22 -9.08
C GLY A 59 0.04 -6.68 -9.32
N ASN A 60 -0.92 -6.89 -10.20
CA ASN A 60 -1.36 -8.21 -10.64
C ASN A 60 -1.10 -8.35 -12.14
N VAL A 61 -0.99 -9.59 -12.59
CA VAL A 61 -1.02 -9.95 -14.00
C VAL A 61 -2.28 -10.76 -14.28
N CYS A 62 -2.54 -11.05 -15.54
CA CYS A 62 -3.62 -11.95 -15.89
C CYS A 62 -3.40 -13.32 -15.22
N ASN A 63 -4.39 -13.78 -14.50
CA ASN A 63 -4.35 -15.08 -13.82
C ASN A 63 -4.38 -16.20 -14.87
N LYS A 64 -3.34 -17.01 -14.89
CA LYS A 64 -3.20 -18.19 -15.76
C LYS A 64 -3.27 -19.50 -14.96
N THR A 65 -3.72 -19.46 -13.72
CA THR A 65 -3.97 -20.64 -12.91
C THR A 65 -5.45 -21.02 -12.98
N ASN A 66 -5.76 -22.26 -12.64
CA ASN A 66 -7.15 -22.72 -12.55
C ASN A 66 -7.80 -22.39 -11.19
N SER A 67 -7.25 -21.41 -10.46
CA SER A 67 -7.69 -21.03 -9.13
C SER A 67 -8.07 -19.56 -9.06
N THR A 68 -9.21 -19.25 -8.47
CA THR A 68 -9.62 -17.88 -8.17
C THR A 68 -9.03 -17.42 -6.83
N ARG A 69 -8.49 -16.22 -6.79
CA ARG A 69 -8.05 -15.58 -5.56
C ARG A 69 -9.12 -14.62 -5.05
N VAL A 70 -9.44 -14.77 -3.77
CA VAL A 70 -10.20 -13.79 -3.01
C VAL A 70 -9.27 -13.19 -1.96
N SER A 71 -9.14 -11.88 -1.91
CA SER A 71 -8.28 -11.18 -0.95
C SER A 71 -8.99 -9.98 -0.34
N LEU A 72 -8.74 -9.76 0.94
CA LEU A 72 -9.12 -8.55 1.66
C LEU A 72 -7.91 -7.61 1.72
N ASN A 73 -8.09 -6.37 1.33
CA ASN A 73 -7.04 -5.36 1.37
C ASN A 73 -7.38 -4.30 2.41
N ILE A 74 -6.48 -4.13 3.38
CA ILE A 74 -6.61 -3.12 4.43
C ILE A 74 -5.39 -2.21 4.36
N ARG A 75 -5.58 -0.92 4.57
CA ARG A 75 -4.50 0.07 4.61
C ARG A 75 -4.43 0.69 5.99
N PHE A 76 -3.23 0.70 6.54
CA PHE A 76 -2.93 1.35 7.81
C PHE A 76 -2.08 2.59 7.58
N LYS A 77 -2.32 3.61 8.37
CA LYS A 77 -1.54 4.83 8.41
C LYS A 77 -1.31 5.20 9.87
N SER A 78 -0.09 5.62 10.22
CA SER A 78 0.16 6.20 11.53
C SER A 78 -0.58 7.52 11.68
N LEU A 79 -1.15 7.78 12.84
CA LEU A 79 -1.78 9.07 13.18
C LEU A 79 -0.80 10.25 13.04
N PHE A 80 0.48 10.00 13.30
CA PHE A 80 1.54 11.00 13.20
C PHE A 80 2.16 11.12 11.80
N SER A 81 1.67 10.36 10.81
CA SER A 81 2.12 10.53 9.43
C SER A 81 1.57 11.83 8.84
N PRO A 82 2.41 12.63 8.16
CA PRO A 82 1.94 13.86 7.54
C PRO A 82 0.83 13.59 6.54
N GLU A 83 -0.16 14.46 6.52
CA GLU A 83 -1.23 14.42 5.53
C GLU A 83 -0.80 15.06 4.22
N SER A 84 -1.26 14.48 3.12
CA SER A 84 -0.98 15.05 1.81
C SER A 84 -2.00 16.11 1.46
N LYS A 85 -1.58 17.37 1.35
CA LYS A 85 -2.43 18.46 0.87
C LYS A 85 -2.96 18.22 -0.55
N LYS A 86 -2.32 17.34 -1.33
CA LYS A 86 -2.71 17.02 -2.73
C LYS A 86 -3.86 16.01 -2.83
N ASN A 87 -4.18 15.31 -1.76
CA ASN A 87 -5.22 14.27 -1.74
C ASN A 87 -6.12 14.47 -0.51
N PRO A 88 -6.99 15.47 -0.50
CA PRO A 88 -7.87 15.77 0.63
C PRO A 88 -8.76 14.58 1.00
N ASP A 89 -9.16 13.77 0.02
CA ASP A 89 -10.00 12.58 0.26
C ASP A 89 -9.33 11.49 1.10
N ARG A 90 -8.00 11.55 1.27
CA ARG A 90 -7.23 10.58 2.07
C ARG A 90 -6.88 11.08 3.46
N GLN A 91 -7.67 11.99 3.99
CA GLN A 91 -7.51 12.52 5.34
C GLN A 91 -8.10 11.59 6.40
N PHE A 92 -7.67 11.79 7.65
CA PHE A 92 -8.29 11.16 8.80
C PHE A 92 -9.74 11.64 8.96
N GLY A 93 -10.62 10.73 9.37
CA GLY A 93 -12.05 10.99 9.47
C GLY A 93 -12.83 10.75 8.17
N ILE A 94 -12.22 10.93 7.01
CA ILE A 94 -12.82 10.66 5.70
C ILE A 94 -12.46 9.26 5.22
N TYR A 95 -11.21 9.04 4.84
CA TYR A 95 -10.73 7.77 4.30
C TYR A 95 -10.14 6.85 5.38
N TYR A 96 -9.37 7.41 6.31
CA TYR A 96 -8.82 6.67 7.43
C TYR A 96 -9.64 6.92 8.68
N LYS A 97 -10.11 5.84 9.31
CA LYS A 97 -10.79 5.90 10.61
C LYS A 97 -9.85 5.42 11.70
N LYS A 98 -9.97 6.00 12.88
CA LYS A 98 -9.30 5.52 14.08
C LYS A 98 -9.74 4.09 14.35
N PHE A 99 -8.80 3.17 14.53
CA PHE A 99 -9.11 1.76 14.78
C PHE A 99 -8.90 1.40 16.26
N LEU A 100 -7.72 1.69 16.77
CA LEU A 100 -7.35 1.49 18.16
C LEU A 100 -6.41 2.60 18.58
N ILE A 101 -6.68 3.24 19.72
CA ILE A 101 -5.88 4.34 20.24
C ILE A 101 -5.67 4.07 21.72
N SER A 102 -4.43 4.14 22.19
CA SER A 102 -4.13 4.19 23.61
C SER A 102 -4.45 5.58 24.17
N GLU A 103 -4.74 5.67 25.45
CA GLU A 103 -5.00 6.95 26.15
C GLU A 103 -3.86 7.96 25.92
N ASN A 104 -2.61 7.50 25.97
CA ASN A 104 -1.45 8.33 25.69
C ASN A 104 -1.42 8.89 24.26
N THR A 105 -1.90 8.10 23.28
CA THR A 105 -1.98 8.53 21.88
C THR A 105 -3.11 9.54 21.69
N GLU A 106 -4.21 9.36 22.39
CA GLU A 106 -5.35 10.30 22.37
C GLU A 106 -4.91 11.66 22.93
N PHE A 107 -4.28 11.67 24.10
CA PHE A 107 -3.69 12.87 24.69
C PHE A 107 -2.67 13.56 23.76
N ALA A 108 -1.75 12.81 23.17
CA ALA A 108 -0.79 13.37 22.23
C ALA A 108 -1.44 13.98 20.98
N THR A 109 -2.54 13.40 20.52
CA THR A 109 -3.31 13.92 19.37
C THR A 109 -4.01 15.24 19.74
N GLU A 110 -4.56 15.35 20.93
CA GLU A 110 -5.17 16.59 21.42
C GLU A 110 -4.14 17.71 21.53
N VAL A 111 -2.96 17.44 22.11
CA VAL A 111 -1.87 18.42 22.23
C VAL A 111 -1.40 18.91 20.86
N LEU A 112 -1.32 18.01 19.87
CA LEU A 112 -0.94 18.41 18.51
C LEU A 112 -2.00 19.28 17.84
N ASN A 113 -3.27 18.93 18.01
CA ASN A 113 -4.38 19.71 17.43
C ASN A 113 -4.49 21.11 18.03
N THR A 114 -4.24 21.27 19.33
CA THR A 114 -4.22 22.59 19.99
C THR A 114 -3.08 23.48 19.50
N ARG A 115 -1.93 22.91 19.12
CA ARG A 115 -0.79 23.67 18.59
C ARG A 115 -0.94 24.08 17.11
N ILE A 116 -1.81 23.44 16.37
CA ILE A 116 -2.07 23.78 14.96
C ILE A 116 -3.09 24.91 14.84
N LEU A 117 -3.89 25.13 15.87
CA LEU A 117 -4.95 26.16 15.93
C LEU A 117 -4.49 27.47 16.60
N SER A 118 -3.28 27.50 17.12
CA SER A 118 -2.62 28.70 17.68
C SER A 118 -1.56 29.24 16.71
#